data_38d5fab41c40a21a4be6d0ac10fdeecd
#
_entry.id   38d5fab41c40a21a4be6d0ac10fdeecd
#
_cell.length_a   1.000
_cell.length_b   1.000
_cell.length_c   1.000
_cell.angle_alpha   90.00
_cell.angle_beta   90.00
_cell.angle_gamma   90.00
#
_symmetry.space_group_name_H-M   'P 1'
#
loop_
_entity.id
_entity.type
_entity.pdbx_description
1 polymer ?
#
loop_
_entity_poly.entity_id
_entity_poly.type
_entity_poly.pdbx_seq_one_letter_code
_entity_poly.pdbx_strand_id
1 'polypeptide(L)'
;MADPTAPSTPRRHRVYDTVLEAIGDTPIVRLNRVTEGLTSEVYAKLEFMNPGGSVKDRIAAHMIDKAERSGAIKPGGTIVEGTSGNTGMGLAMCAAIKGYQAVFVMPDKQSIEKVQALRAFGSKVVVTPTAVEPEDPRSYYSVSSKLGTETPNGFFANQYHNADNPEAHYLYTGPEIWKQMGERIDVFIAGMGTGGTLTGVGRFLKEKNPNIKIVGVDPVGSIYYDFFKTGKLTEAYSYVLEGIGEDFLPSTMDMDVLDDCVRVSDKESFLTTREVVRREGIFIGGSGGAAVAGALKWLRHNDVEGQQVLILMPDTGRQYLGKIFNDDWMRENRYLEQPSDFGTVRDLLGQTLNRKIISVADTDTVREAAGQMKKHGVSQVPVMDSAGAVAGILTESRVLSHLLDRTGAADDAVAGLIEISYSVVDPDTTIPVLSDMFTRVKLALVLDGAKIVNVITKIDLIDYVSKIGR
;
A
#
# COMPACT_ATOMS: atom_id res chain seq x y z
N MET A 1 -24.68 -28.49 -1.96
CA MET A 1 -24.79 -27.14 -2.51
C MET A 1 -26.26 -26.86 -2.83
N ALA A 2 -26.74 -25.64 -2.48
CA ALA A 2 -28.09 -25.25 -2.83
C ALA A 2 -28.24 -25.14 -4.35
N ASP A 3 -29.44 -25.41 -4.85
CA ASP A 3 -29.82 -25.26 -6.26
C ASP A 3 -29.54 -23.84 -6.74
N PRO A 4 -28.70 -23.62 -7.77
CA PRO A 4 -28.36 -22.29 -8.26
C PRO A 4 -29.55 -21.53 -8.87
N THR A 5 -30.71 -22.21 -9.09
CA THR A 5 -31.94 -21.62 -9.63
C THR A 5 -32.94 -21.20 -8.57
N ALA A 6 -32.72 -21.52 -7.30
CA ALA A 6 -33.63 -21.13 -6.22
C ALA A 6 -33.53 -19.61 -5.96
N PRO A 7 -34.67 -18.89 -5.77
CA PRO A 7 -34.65 -17.48 -5.43
C PRO A 7 -33.90 -17.29 -4.10
N SER A 8 -32.81 -16.54 -4.13
CA SER A 8 -31.96 -16.32 -2.97
C SER A 8 -32.72 -15.56 -1.88
N THR A 9 -33.12 -16.27 -0.82
CA THR A 9 -33.55 -15.59 0.42
C THR A 9 -32.38 -14.74 0.95
N PRO A 10 -32.60 -13.48 1.34
CA PRO A 10 -31.55 -12.67 1.91
C PRO A 10 -30.83 -13.38 3.06
N ARG A 11 -29.51 -13.28 3.17
CA ARG A 11 -28.69 -13.92 4.23
C ARG A 11 -29.29 -13.79 5.63
N ARG A 12 -29.95 -12.66 5.91
CA ARG A 12 -30.57 -12.34 7.21
C ARG A 12 -31.67 -13.31 7.67
N HIS A 13 -32.20 -14.17 6.78
CA HIS A 13 -33.30 -15.09 7.04
C HIS A 13 -32.95 -16.55 6.80
N ARG A 14 -31.66 -16.89 6.65
CA ARG A 14 -31.23 -18.28 6.48
C ARG A 14 -30.62 -18.82 7.77
N VAL A 15 -31.04 -20.03 8.14
CA VAL A 15 -30.34 -20.89 9.08
C VAL A 15 -29.52 -21.86 8.26
N TYR A 16 -28.27 -22.02 8.57
CA TYR A 16 -27.31 -22.88 7.86
C TYR A 16 -27.02 -24.11 8.73
N ASP A 17 -26.85 -25.27 8.13
CA ASP A 17 -26.45 -26.49 8.84
C ASP A 17 -24.97 -26.46 9.19
N THR A 18 -24.14 -25.83 8.34
CA THR A 18 -22.71 -25.66 8.57
C THR A 18 -22.23 -24.25 8.16
N VAL A 19 -21.11 -23.83 8.71
CA VAL A 19 -20.52 -22.55 8.36
C VAL A 19 -20.06 -22.48 6.88
N LEU A 20 -19.83 -23.61 6.22
CA LEU A 20 -19.47 -23.66 4.79
C LEU A 20 -20.59 -23.14 3.89
N GLU A 21 -21.85 -23.26 4.30
CA GLU A 21 -22.99 -22.72 3.56
C GLU A 21 -23.11 -21.21 3.64
N ALA A 22 -22.39 -20.58 4.59
CA ALA A 22 -22.32 -19.13 4.71
C ALA A 22 -21.23 -18.51 3.82
N ILE A 23 -20.48 -19.30 3.05
CA ILE A 23 -19.48 -18.80 2.09
C ILE A 23 -20.21 -18.17 0.90
N GLY A 24 -19.70 -17.04 0.44
CA GLY A 24 -20.27 -16.28 -0.68
C GLY A 24 -21.34 -15.28 -0.23
N ASP A 25 -22.08 -14.72 -1.17
CA ASP A 25 -23.07 -13.66 -0.98
C ASP A 25 -22.50 -12.49 -0.12
N THR A 26 -21.22 -12.18 -0.34
CA THR A 26 -20.55 -11.09 0.36
C THR A 26 -21.03 -9.74 -0.15
N PRO A 27 -21.14 -8.71 0.69
CA PRO A 27 -21.69 -7.42 0.28
C PRO A 27 -20.77 -6.67 -0.69
N ILE A 28 -21.39 -5.81 -1.50
CA ILE A 28 -20.72 -4.73 -2.25
C ILE A 28 -21.08 -3.41 -1.60
N VAL A 29 -20.09 -2.55 -1.39
CA VAL A 29 -20.22 -1.24 -0.75
C VAL A 29 -19.60 -0.17 -1.63
N ARG A 30 -20.26 0.99 -1.77
CA ARG A 30 -19.69 2.14 -2.49
C ARG A 30 -18.56 2.76 -1.65
N LEU A 31 -17.43 3.06 -2.30
CA LEU A 31 -16.36 3.89 -1.73
C LEU A 31 -16.67 5.35 -2.01
N ASN A 32 -16.56 6.20 -1.00
CA ASN A 32 -16.99 7.60 -1.12
C ASN A 32 -15.87 8.60 -0.83
N ARG A 33 -15.10 8.35 0.22
CA ARG A 33 -14.11 9.32 0.71
C ARG A 33 -12.72 9.11 0.13
N VAL A 34 -12.31 7.86 -0.07
CA VAL A 34 -11.01 7.56 -0.69
C VAL A 34 -11.03 7.77 -2.20
N THR A 35 -12.22 7.89 -2.78
CA THR A 35 -12.46 8.13 -4.21
C THR A 35 -12.96 9.54 -4.49
N GLU A 36 -12.87 10.45 -3.51
CA GLU A 36 -13.27 11.85 -3.65
C GLU A 36 -12.52 12.52 -4.82
N GLY A 37 -13.28 13.20 -5.68
CA GLY A 37 -12.76 13.85 -6.89
C GLY A 37 -12.79 12.98 -8.15
N LEU A 38 -13.15 11.69 -8.07
CA LEU A 38 -13.42 10.87 -9.24
C LEU A 38 -14.87 11.05 -9.72
N THR A 39 -15.06 10.91 -11.03
CA THR A 39 -16.39 10.94 -11.67
C THR A 39 -16.99 9.55 -11.85
N SER A 40 -16.16 8.50 -11.79
CA SER A 40 -16.58 7.10 -11.75
C SER A 40 -17.23 6.72 -10.42
N GLU A 41 -18.17 5.79 -10.48
CA GLU A 41 -18.76 5.17 -9.30
C GLU A 41 -17.93 3.96 -8.87
N VAL A 42 -17.22 4.06 -7.74
CA VAL A 42 -16.29 3.02 -7.28
C VAL A 42 -16.91 2.21 -6.15
N TYR A 43 -16.86 0.89 -6.28
CA TYR A 43 -17.43 -0.07 -5.36
C TYR A 43 -16.38 -1.07 -4.87
N ALA A 44 -16.60 -1.60 -3.66
CA ALA A 44 -15.76 -2.59 -3.02
C ALA A 44 -16.54 -3.89 -2.80
N LYS A 45 -16.06 -5.03 -3.32
CA LYS A 45 -16.55 -6.38 -3.00
C LYS A 45 -15.84 -6.90 -1.76
N LEU A 46 -16.56 -7.04 -0.66
CA LEU A 46 -16.01 -7.31 0.68
C LEU A 46 -15.83 -8.81 0.94
N GLU A 47 -14.85 -9.44 0.29
CA GLU A 47 -14.60 -10.89 0.41
C GLU A 47 -14.08 -11.33 1.79
N PHE A 48 -13.59 -10.40 2.60
CA PHE A 48 -13.26 -10.68 4.00
C PHE A 48 -14.48 -10.98 4.89
N MET A 49 -15.69 -10.78 4.38
CA MET A 49 -16.93 -11.15 5.08
C MET A 49 -17.34 -12.61 4.87
N ASN A 50 -16.56 -13.39 4.16
CA ASN A 50 -16.66 -14.84 4.22
C ASN A 50 -16.30 -15.35 5.63
N PRO A 51 -16.78 -16.52 6.06
CA PRO A 51 -16.59 -17.04 7.43
C PRO A 51 -15.13 -17.15 7.87
N GLY A 52 -14.22 -17.59 7.00
CA GLY A 52 -12.77 -17.67 7.26
C GLY A 52 -12.03 -16.35 7.05
N GLY A 53 -12.74 -15.28 6.67
CA GLY A 53 -12.22 -13.94 6.57
C GLY A 53 -11.53 -13.61 5.25
N SER A 54 -11.73 -14.38 4.19
CA SER A 54 -11.12 -14.10 2.89
C SER A 54 -11.85 -14.70 1.69
N VAL A 55 -11.48 -14.21 0.50
CA VAL A 55 -11.91 -14.75 -0.80
C VAL A 55 -11.55 -16.23 -0.99
N LYS A 56 -10.53 -16.71 -0.27
CA LYS A 56 -10.01 -18.08 -0.39
C LYS A 56 -10.95 -19.14 0.18
N ASP A 57 -11.92 -18.78 1.01
CA ASP A 57 -12.95 -19.70 1.49
C ASP A 57 -13.70 -20.33 0.33
N ARG A 58 -13.96 -19.53 -0.73
CA ARG A 58 -14.68 -19.99 -1.93
C ARG A 58 -13.95 -21.11 -2.65
N ILE A 59 -12.65 -20.90 -2.93
CA ILE A 59 -11.85 -21.91 -3.63
C ILE A 59 -11.61 -23.15 -2.75
N ALA A 60 -11.42 -22.97 -1.45
CA ALA A 60 -11.22 -24.07 -0.52
C ALA A 60 -12.43 -25.01 -0.50
N ALA A 61 -13.64 -24.48 -0.34
CA ALA A 61 -14.88 -25.29 -0.35
C ALA A 61 -15.05 -26.00 -1.69
N HIS A 62 -14.83 -25.31 -2.82
CA HIS A 62 -15.02 -25.89 -4.15
C HIS A 62 -13.99 -26.99 -4.45
N MET A 63 -12.70 -26.75 -4.18
CA MET A 63 -11.64 -27.77 -4.39
C MET A 63 -11.89 -29.03 -3.57
N ILE A 64 -12.30 -28.89 -2.30
CA ILE A 64 -12.60 -30.07 -1.46
C ILE A 64 -13.84 -30.80 -1.96
N ASP A 65 -14.90 -30.12 -2.31
CA ASP A 65 -16.11 -30.76 -2.89
C ASP A 65 -15.81 -31.53 -4.19
N LYS A 66 -14.95 -30.96 -5.05
CA LYS A 66 -14.49 -31.62 -6.29
C LYS A 66 -13.63 -32.86 -5.99
N ALA A 67 -12.70 -32.72 -5.04
CA ALA A 67 -11.82 -33.81 -4.60
C ALA A 67 -12.62 -34.99 -4.01
N GLU A 68 -13.67 -34.73 -3.23
CA GLU A 68 -14.58 -35.75 -2.71
C GLU A 68 -15.32 -36.48 -3.84
N ARG A 69 -15.92 -35.70 -4.77
CA ARG A 69 -16.68 -36.25 -5.90
C ARG A 69 -15.82 -37.09 -6.83
N SER A 70 -14.58 -36.71 -7.04
CA SER A 70 -13.63 -37.45 -7.88
C SER A 70 -12.95 -38.64 -7.16
N GLY A 71 -13.09 -38.71 -5.83
CA GLY A 71 -12.40 -39.70 -5.01
C GLY A 71 -10.91 -39.39 -4.78
N ALA A 72 -10.47 -38.19 -5.10
CA ALA A 72 -9.09 -37.74 -4.87
C ALA A 72 -8.74 -37.59 -3.38
N ILE A 73 -9.74 -37.31 -2.53
CA ILE A 73 -9.65 -37.45 -1.09
C ILE A 73 -10.73 -38.38 -0.57
N LYS A 74 -10.40 -39.25 0.39
CA LYS A 74 -11.32 -40.18 1.02
C LYS A 74 -11.60 -39.77 2.46
N PRO A 75 -12.71 -40.21 3.08
CA PRO A 75 -13.00 -39.93 4.49
C PRO A 75 -11.82 -40.23 5.40
N GLY A 76 -11.52 -39.30 6.32
CA GLY A 76 -10.35 -39.35 7.21
C GLY A 76 -8.99 -39.01 6.54
N GLY A 77 -9.00 -38.59 5.29
CA GLY A 77 -7.80 -38.17 4.57
C GLY A 77 -7.17 -36.92 5.12
N THR A 78 -6.04 -36.53 4.55
CA THR A 78 -5.26 -35.38 4.95
C THR A 78 -5.17 -34.33 3.83
N ILE A 79 -5.67 -33.13 4.07
CA ILE A 79 -5.53 -31.99 3.17
C ILE A 79 -4.14 -31.39 3.37
N VAL A 80 -3.38 -31.21 2.29
CA VAL A 80 -2.06 -30.58 2.31
C VAL A 80 -2.07 -29.36 1.41
N GLU A 81 -1.49 -28.24 1.88
CA GLU A 81 -1.35 -27.03 1.06
C GLU A 81 -0.16 -26.18 1.49
N GLY A 82 0.54 -25.60 0.49
CA GLY A 82 1.48 -24.50 0.67
C GLY A 82 0.74 -23.16 0.60
N THR A 83 0.76 -22.37 1.69
CA THR A 83 -0.12 -21.22 1.75
C THR A 83 0.47 -20.04 2.52
N SER A 84 0.10 -18.82 2.09
CA SER A 84 0.33 -17.57 2.85
C SER A 84 -0.67 -17.37 4.01
N GLY A 85 -1.61 -18.31 4.24
CA GLY A 85 -2.55 -18.31 5.35
C GLY A 85 -4.03 -18.32 4.94
N ASN A 86 -4.48 -17.48 4.02
CA ASN A 86 -5.90 -17.36 3.69
C ASN A 86 -6.49 -18.67 3.10
N THR A 87 -5.80 -19.31 2.17
CA THR A 87 -6.25 -20.59 1.62
C THR A 87 -6.22 -21.68 2.69
N GLY A 88 -5.18 -21.67 3.54
CA GLY A 88 -5.10 -22.56 4.68
C GLY A 88 -6.31 -22.42 5.62
N MET A 89 -6.78 -21.19 5.89
CA MET A 89 -7.97 -20.94 6.72
C MET A 89 -9.23 -21.58 6.11
N GLY A 90 -9.49 -21.37 4.83
CA GLY A 90 -10.63 -21.99 4.15
C GLY A 90 -10.55 -23.51 4.16
N LEU A 91 -9.36 -24.08 3.87
CA LEU A 91 -9.13 -25.53 3.89
C LEU A 91 -9.22 -26.12 5.32
N ALA A 92 -8.71 -25.40 6.33
CA ALA A 92 -8.81 -25.82 7.73
C ALA A 92 -10.28 -25.87 8.20
N MET A 93 -11.09 -24.91 7.81
CA MET A 93 -12.52 -24.88 8.07
C MET A 93 -13.23 -26.06 7.39
N CYS A 94 -12.91 -26.36 6.13
CA CYS A 94 -13.42 -27.57 5.44
C CYS A 94 -12.99 -28.83 6.16
N ALA A 95 -11.71 -28.94 6.56
CA ALA A 95 -11.20 -30.10 7.28
C ALA A 95 -11.92 -30.34 8.60
N ALA A 96 -12.13 -29.29 9.39
CA ALA A 96 -12.81 -29.37 10.68
C ALA A 96 -14.27 -29.89 10.53
N ILE A 97 -15.01 -29.40 9.53
CA ILE A 97 -16.41 -29.74 9.33
C ILE A 97 -16.57 -31.13 8.70
N LYS A 98 -15.68 -31.49 7.76
CA LYS A 98 -15.78 -32.75 6.99
C LYS A 98 -14.98 -33.91 7.61
N GLY A 99 -14.27 -33.66 8.73
CA GLY A 99 -13.52 -34.70 9.47
C GLY A 99 -12.19 -35.09 8.81
N TYR A 100 -11.56 -34.18 8.08
CA TYR A 100 -10.22 -34.38 7.51
C TYR A 100 -9.13 -33.92 8.46
N GLN A 101 -7.92 -34.49 8.31
CA GLN A 101 -6.69 -33.91 8.85
C GLN A 101 -6.22 -32.78 7.94
N ALA A 102 -5.43 -31.83 8.46
CA ALA A 102 -4.85 -30.78 7.65
C ALA A 102 -3.38 -30.51 8.02
N VAL A 103 -2.54 -30.35 7.02
CA VAL A 103 -1.14 -29.98 7.13
C VAL A 103 -0.85 -28.80 6.20
N PHE A 104 -0.48 -27.67 6.78
CA PHE A 104 -0.15 -26.47 6.00
C PHE A 104 1.33 -26.14 6.09
N VAL A 105 1.92 -25.78 4.97
CA VAL A 105 3.30 -25.32 4.88
C VAL A 105 3.27 -23.81 4.64
N MET A 106 3.98 -23.04 5.49
CA MET A 106 3.98 -21.58 5.45
C MET A 106 5.40 -21.03 5.47
N PRO A 107 5.72 -20.02 4.65
CA PRO A 107 6.99 -19.32 4.77
C PRO A 107 7.05 -18.48 6.05
N ASP A 108 8.24 -18.34 6.63
CA ASP A 108 8.50 -17.66 7.91
C ASP A 108 8.21 -16.16 7.91
N LYS A 109 8.08 -15.53 6.75
CA LYS A 109 7.66 -14.12 6.61
C LYS A 109 6.20 -13.87 7.02
N GLN A 110 5.38 -14.90 7.10
CA GLN A 110 3.95 -14.75 7.41
C GLN A 110 3.72 -14.33 8.88
N SER A 111 2.60 -13.64 9.12
CA SER A 111 2.27 -13.21 10.48
C SER A 111 2.02 -14.39 11.41
N ILE A 112 2.42 -14.24 12.67
CA ILE A 112 2.24 -15.28 13.69
C ILE A 112 0.76 -15.56 13.94
N GLU A 113 -0.11 -14.57 13.77
CA GLU A 113 -1.56 -14.69 13.93
C GLU A 113 -2.14 -15.71 12.93
N LYS A 114 -1.65 -15.72 11.68
CA LYS A 114 -2.08 -16.70 10.66
C LYS A 114 -1.69 -18.11 11.05
N VAL A 115 -0.47 -18.32 11.54
CA VAL A 115 0.00 -19.62 12.03
C VAL A 115 -0.85 -20.11 13.21
N GLN A 116 -1.10 -19.22 14.18
CA GLN A 116 -1.91 -19.55 15.35
C GLN A 116 -3.37 -19.86 14.98
N ALA A 117 -3.94 -19.11 14.04
CA ALA A 117 -5.29 -19.36 13.57
C ALA A 117 -5.45 -20.75 12.93
N LEU A 118 -4.51 -21.18 12.08
CA LEU A 118 -4.52 -22.53 11.51
C LEU A 118 -4.40 -23.62 12.59
N ARG A 119 -3.53 -23.42 13.57
CA ARG A 119 -3.39 -24.35 14.70
C ARG A 119 -4.64 -24.42 15.57
N ALA A 120 -5.39 -23.32 15.70
CA ALA A 120 -6.66 -23.29 16.44
C ALA A 120 -7.74 -24.19 15.80
N PHE A 121 -7.70 -24.42 14.48
CA PHE A 121 -8.53 -25.40 13.78
C PHE A 121 -8.02 -26.85 13.92
N GLY A 122 -6.96 -27.10 14.70
CA GLY A 122 -6.37 -28.43 14.86
C GLY A 122 -5.39 -28.83 13.75
N SER A 123 -5.06 -27.93 12.84
CA SER A 123 -4.15 -28.20 11.74
C SER A 123 -2.69 -28.26 12.18
N LYS A 124 -1.88 -29.10 11.53
CA LYS A 124 -0.42 -29.05 11.64
C LYS A 124 0.12 -27.94 10.75
N VAL A 125 1.04 -27.14 11.25
CA VAL A 125 1.69 -26.06 10.49
C VAL A 125 3.19 -26.28 10.50
N VAL A 126 3.78 -26.43 9.30
CA VAL A 126 5.20 -26.52 9.03
C VAL A 126 5.68 -25.16 8.54
N VAL A 127 6.63 -24.56 9.24
CA VAL A 127 7.20 -23.26 8.84
C VAL A 127 8.51 -23.50 8.09
N THR A 128 8.66 -22.87 6.94
CA THR A 128 9.83 -23.01 6.04
C THR A 128 10.49 -21.65 5.80
N PRO A 129 11.79 -21.61 5.42
CA PRO A 129 12.46 -20.36 5.12
C PRO A 129 11.85 -19.68 3.88
N THR A 130 11.73 -18.34 3.91
CA THR A 130 11.31 -17.53 2.75
C THR A 130 12.45 -17.26 1.79
N ALA A 131 13.69 -17.09 2.31
CA ALA A 131 14.84 -16.68 1.51
C ALA A 131 15.54 -17.89 0.85
N VAL A 132 14.78 -18.64 0.04
CA VAL A 132 15.28 -19.77 -0.76
C VAL A 132 14.53 -19.79 -2.09
N GLU A 133 15.20 -20.31 -3.14
CA GLU A 133 14.60 -20.48 -4.46
C GLU A 133 13.41 -21.45 -4.42
N PRO A 134 12.43 -21.32 -5.33
CA PRO A 134 11.25 -22.20 -5.37
C PRO A 134 11.60 -23.70 -5.45
N GLU A 135 12.66 -24.04 -6.17
CA GLU A 135 13.14 -25.42 -6.37
C GLU A 135 13.97 -25.95 -5.19
N ASP A 136 14.35 -25.10 -4.24
CA ASP A 136 15.06 -25.55 -3.04
C ASP A 136 14.19 -26.57 -2.27
N PRO A 137 14.72 -27.73 -1.87
CA PRO A 137 13.93 -28.71 -1.12
C PRO A 137 13.39 -28.22 0.23
N ARG A 138 13.84 -27.06 0.72
CA ARG A 138 13.35 -26.40 1.94
C ARG A 138 12.27 -25.36 1.64
N SER A 139 12.03 -25.02 0.37
CA SER A 139 10.99 -24.05 -0.01
C SER A 139 9.60 -24.56 0.38
N TYR A 140 8.68 -23.64 0.65
CA TYR A 140 7.31 -24.03 1.01
C TYR A 140 6.61 -24.75 -0.15
N TYR A 141 6.98 -24.49 -1.41
CA TYR A 141 6.49 -25.21 -2.60
C TYR A 141 6.96 -26.67 -2.60
N SER A 142 8.26 -26.90 -2.46
CA SER A 142 8.86 -28.24 -2.48
C SER A 142 8.40 -29.08 -1.29
N VAL A 143 8.36 -28.49 -0.09
CA VAL A 143 7.90 -29.19 1.13
C VAL A 143 6.41 -29.54 1.04
N SER A 144 5.55 -28.63 0.56
CA SER A 144 4.10 -28.91 0.44
C SER A 144 3.82 -29.97 -0.63
N SER A 145 4.46 -29.90 -1.78
CA SER A 145 4.36 -30.91 -2.84
C SER A 145 4.79 -32.30 -2.35
N LYS A 146 5.94 -32.37 -1.66
CA LYS A 146 6.44 -33.61 -1.07
C LYS A 146 5.46 -34.18 -0.04
N LEU A 147 4.98 -33.38 0.90
CA LEU A 147 4.00 -33.80 1.89
C LEU A 147 2.69 -34.25 1.25
N GLY A 148 2.24 -33.58 0.20
CA GLY A 148 1.03 -33.95 -0.55
C GLY A 148 1.12 -35.32 -1.21
N THR A 149 2.30 -35.69 -1.71
CA THR A 149 2.54 -36.98 -2.38
C THR A 149 2.88 -38.12 -1.40
N GLU A 150 3.62 -37.84 -0.32
CA GLU A 150 4.08 -38.86 0.63
C GLU A 150 3.07 -39.17 1.75
N THR A 151 2.08 -38.28 1.99
CA THR A 151 1.07 -38.48 3.02
C THR A 151 0.05 -39.53 2.57
N PRO A 152 -0.13 -40.65 3.28
CA PRO A 152 -1.16 -41.64 2.95
C PRO A 152 -2.55 -41.03 2.94
N ASN A 153 -3.35 -41.28 1.89
CA ASN A 153 -4.65 -40.64 1.68
C ASN A 153 -4.57 -39.10 1.75
N GLY A 154 -3.42 -38.54 1.29
CA GLY A 154 -3.20 -37.11 1.20
C GLY A 154 -3.83 -36.52 -0.06
N PHE A 155 -4.35 -35.30 0.05
CA PHE A 155 -4.80 -34.48 -1.05
C PHE A 155 -4.04 -33.16 -1.05
N PHE A 156 -3.23 -32.95 -2.05
CA PHE A 156 -2.55 -31.67 -2.28
C PHE A 156 -3.49 -30.73 -3.05
N ALA A 157 -4.00 -29.71 -2.38
CA ALA A 157 -4.99 -28.80 -2.97
C ALA A 157 -4.39 -27.97 -4.12
N ASN A 158 -3.09 -27.60 -4.00
CA ASN A 158 -2.28 -26.97 -5.07
C ASN A 158 -2.96 -25.76 -5.73
N GLN A 159 -3.27 -24.75 -4.94
CA GLN A 159 -4.03 -23.56 -5.38
C GLN A 159 -3.46 -22.86 -6.61
N TYR A 160 -2.16 -23.01 -6.89
CA TYR A 160 -1.46 -22.36 -8.02
C TYR A 160 -1.67 -23.08 -9.36
N HIS A 161 -1.97 -24.37 -9.32
CA HIS A 161 -2.10 -25.20 -10.54
C HIS A 161 -3.41 -25.98 -10.62
N ASN A 162 -4.25 -25.91 -9.60
CA ASN A 162 -5.55 -26.58 -9.60
C ASN A 162 -6.59 -25.74 -10.36
N ALA A 163 -7.10 -26.26 -11.47
CA ALA A 163 -8.11 -25.61 -12.30
C ALA A 163 -9.43 -25.32 -11.55
N ASP A 164 -9.71 -26.02 -10.45
CA ASP A 164 -10.88 -25.79 -9.61
C ASP A 164 -10.81 -24.42 -8.90
N ASN A 165 -9.62 -23.81 -8.78
CA ASN A 165 -9.49 -22.46 -8.25
C ASN A 165 -10.17 -21.41 -9.15
N PRO A 166 -9.79 -21.19 -10.41
CA PRO A 166 -10.52 -20.25 -11.27
C PRO A 166 -11.95 -20.71 -11.56
N GLU A 167 -12.23 -22.03 -11.60
CA GLU A 167 -13.59 -22.55 -11.78
C GLU A 167 -14.53 -22.10 -10.66
N ALA A 168 -14.10 -22.12 -9.40
CA ALA A 168 -14.89 -21.61 -8.27
C ALA A 168 -15.33 -20.15 -8.47
N HIS A 169 -14.43 -19.33 -8.97
CA HIS A 169 -14.73 -17.92 -9.21
C HIS A 169 -15.62 -17.71 -10.44
N TYR A 170 -15.44 -18.51 -11.49
CA TYR A 170 -16.29 -18.51 -12.66
C TYR A 170 -17.73 -18.93 -12.33
N LEU A 171 -17.90 -20.01 -11.56
CA LEU A 171 -19.22 -20.56 -11.23
C LEU A 171 -19.97 -19.77 -10.16
N TYR A 172 -19.27 -19.15 -9.22
CA TYR A 172 -19.92 -18.53 -8.06
C TYR A 172 -19.64 -17.05 -7.92
N THR A 173 -18.38 -16.61 -7.93
CA THR A 173 -18.02 -15.21 -7.62
C THR A 173 -18.44 -14.27 -8.75
N GLY A 174 -18.16 -14.64 -10.00
CA GLY A 174 -18.53 -13.85 -11.18
C GLY A 174 -20.04 -13.64 -11.30
N PRO A 175 -20.88 -14.71 -11.27
CA PRO A 175 -22.34 -14.58 -11.29
C PRO A 175 -22.91 -13.78 -10.12
N GLU A 176 -22.35 -13.92 -8.93
CA GLU A 176 -22.74 -13.16 -7.74
C GLU A 176 -22.48 -11.67 -7.92
N ILE A 177 -21.27 -11.31 -8.36
CA ILE A 177 -20.90 -9.92 -8.66
C ILE A 177 -21.84 -9.33 -9.72
N TRP A 178 -22.02 -10.00 -10.85
CA TRP A 178 -22.88 -9.57 -11.95
C TRP A 178 -24.30 -9.23 -11.48
N LYS A 179 -24.89 -10.14 -10.73
CA LYS A 179 -26.22 -9.96 -10.16
C LYS A 179 -26.28 -8.80 -9.16
N GLN A 180 -25.31 -8.69 -8.24
CA GLN A 180 -25.28 -7.67 -7.21
C GLN A 180 -25.06 -6.26 -7.79
N MET A 181 -24.34 -6.16 -8.91
CA MET A 181 -24.12 -4.91 -9.66
C MET A 181 -25.26 -4.54 -10.61
N GLY A 182 -26.39 -5.27 -10.55
CA GLY A 182 -27.55 -4.99 -11.40
C GLY A 182 -27.29 -5.29 -12.88
N GLU A 183 -26.47 -6.30 -13.16
CA GLU A 183 -26.06 -6.73 -14.51
C GLU A 183 -25.33 -5.62 -15.32
N ARG A 184 -24.69 -4.71 -14.59
CA ARG A 184 -23.87 -3.63 -15.17
C ARG A 184 -22.59 -3.47 -14.35
N ILE A 185 -21.47 -3.57 -15.02
CA ILE A 185 -20.13 -3.29 -14.52
C ILE A 185 -19.25 -2.92 -15.72
N ASP A 186 -18.42 -1.91 -15.58
CA ASP A 186 -17.54 -1.44 -16.65
C ASP A 186 -16.09 -1.86 -16.40
N VAL A 187 -15.67 -1.92 -15.13
CA VAL A 187 -14.31 -2.27 -14.76
C VAL A 187 -14.29 -3.17 -13.52
N PHE A 188 -13.53 -4.26 -13.59
CA PHE A 188 -13.24 -5.11 -12.44
C PHE A 188 -11.74 -5.07 -12.13
N ILE A 189 -11.38 -4.75 -10.88
CA ILE A 189 -10.00 -4.58 -10.42
C ILE A 189 -9.72 -5.53 -9.24
N ALA A 190 -8.65 -6.29 -9.32
CA ALA A 190 -8.21 -7.15 -8.21
C ALA A 190 -6.69 -7.34 -8.17
N GLY A 191 -6.15 -7.67 -7.00
CA GLY A 191 -4.75 -8.05 -6.84
C GLY A 191 -4.44 -9.41 -7.50
N MET A 192 -3.25 -9.52 -8.05
CA MET A 192 -2.73 -10.70 -8.75
C MET A 192 -1.94 -11.57 -7.77
N GLY A 193 -2.56 -12.64 -7.25
CA GLY A 193 -1.89 -13.72 -6.49
C GLY A 193 -1.90 -14.99 -7.33
N THR A 194 -2.59 -16.06 -6.91
CA THR A 194 -2.73 -17.29 -7.73
C THR A 194 -3.36 -17.04 -9.10
N GLY A 195 -3.97 -15.88 -9.32
CA GLY A 195 -4.66 -15.55 -10.57
C GLY A 195 -6.09 -16.05 -10.67
N GLY A 196 -6.49 -17.03 -9.85
CA GLY A 196 -7.79 -17.69 -9.96
C GLY A 196 -8.99 -16.74 -9.93
N THR A 197 -8.95 -15.70 -9.07
CA THR A 197 -10.02 -14.70 -8.97
C THR A 197 -10.17 -13.89 -10.27
N LEU A 198 -9.07 -13.31 -10.77
CA LEU A 198 -9.09 -12.52 -12.01
C LEU A 198 -9.48 -13.37 -13.21
N THR A 199 -8.92 -14.58 -13.31
CA THR A 199 -9.22 -15.53 -14.38
C THR A 199 -10.70 -15.93 -14.36
N GLY A 200 -11.21 -16.40 -13.22
CA GLY A 200 -12.58 -16.91 -13.15
C GLY A 200 -13.63 -15.83 -13.28
N VAL A 201 -13.50 -14.74 -12.50
CA VAL A 201 -14.44 -13.60 -12.58
C VAL A 201 -14.33 -12.92 -13.94
N GLY A 202 -13.11 -12.69 -14.42
CA GLY A 202 -12.89 -12.00 -15.70
C GLY A 202 -13.46 -12.75 -16.89
N ARG A 203 -13.27 -14.08 -16.98
CA ARG A 203 -13.89 -14.90 -18.01
C ARG A 203 -15.41 -14.80 -17.97
N PHE A 204 -16.01 -14.96 -16.79
CA PHE A 204 -17.47 -14.83 -16.65
C PHE A 204 -17.98 -13.45 -17.06
N LEU A 205 -17.34 -12.38 -16.59
CA LEU A 205 -17.78 -11.02 -16.89
C LEU A 205 -17.63 -10.68 -18.39
N LYS A 206 -16.53 -11.10 -19.03
CA LYS A 206 -16.33 -10.90 -20.48
C LYS A 206 -17.31 -11.69 -21.34
N GLU A 207 -17.78 -12.84 -20.89
CA GLU A 207 -18.89 -13.57 -21.55
C GLU A 207 -20.21 -12.79 -21.48
N LYS A 208 -20.45 -12.06 -20.39
CA LYS A 208 -21.63 -11.20 -20.25
C LYS A 208 -21.51 -9.92 -21.08
N ASN A 209 -20.34 -9.28 -21.03
CA ASN A 209 -20.04 -8.08 -21.81
C ASN A 209 -18.53 -8.02 -22.14
N PRO A 210 -18.12 -8.27 -23.39
CA PRO A 210 -16.70 -8.26 -23.78
C PRO A 210 -16.01 -6.91 -23.60
N ASN A 211 -16.75 -5.82 -23.41
CA ASN A 211 -16.18 -4.49 -23.22
C ASN A 211 -15.76 -4.21 -21.76
N ILE A 212 -16.14 -5.08 -20.82
CA ILE A 212 -15.72 -4.94 -19.41
C ILE A 212 -14.19 -5.01 -19.32
N LYS A 213 -13.59 -4.02 -18.65
CA LYS A 213 -12.16 -4.00 -18.43
C LYS A 213 -11.78 -4.79 -17.19
N ILE A 214 -10.82 -5.69 -17.34
CA ILE A 214 -10.24 -6.48 -16.25
C ILE A 214 -8.84 -5.96 -15.98
N VAL A 215 -8.63 -5.39 -14.79
CA VAL A 215 -7.36 -4.76 -14.40
C VAL A 215 -6.71 -5.51 -13.26
N GLY A 216 -5.49 -6.01 -13.50
CA GLY A 216 -4.66 -6.63 -12.48
C GLY A 216 -3.87 -5.61 -11.68
N VAL A 217 -3.70 -5.85 -10.39
CA VAL A 217 -2.80 -5.05 -9.53
C VAL A 217 -1.69 -5.94 -9.00
N ASP A 218 -0.45 -5.54 -9.26
CA ASP A 218 0.76 -6.31 -8.97
C ASP A 218 1.73 -5.52 -8.08
N PRO A 219 2.32 -6.12 -7.03
CA PRO A 219 3.32 -5.44 -6.22
C PRO A 219 4.64 -5.28 -6.96
N VAL A 220 5.36 -4.21 -6.63
CA VAL A 220 6.76 -4.02 -7.05
C VAL A 220 7.59 -5.16 -6.47
N GLY A 221 8.28 -5.89 -7.34
CA GLY A 221 9.05 -7.10 -6.98
C GLY A 221 8.47 -8.41 -7.53
N SER A 222 7.18 -8.42 -7.87
CA SER A 222 6.53 -9.53 -8.56
C SER A 222 6.79 -9.50 -10.07
N ILE A 223 6.60 -10.65 -10.73
CA ILE A 223 6.86 -10.80 -12.17
C ILE A 223 5.70 -10.43 -13.08
N TYR A 224 4.46 -10.33 -12.57
CA TYR A 224 3.25 -10.26 -13.39
C TYR A 224 3.18 -9.00 -14.26
N TYR A 225 3.49 -7.84 -13.70
CA TYR A 225 3.41 -6.58 -14.45
C TYR A 225 4.37 -6.58 -15.64
N ASP A 226 5.62 -6.99 -15.44
CA ASP A 226 6.62 -7.01 -16.52
C ASP A 226 6.26 -8.08 -17.55
N PHE A 227 5.78 -9.25 -17.11
CA PHE A 227 5.29 -10.28 -18.02
C PHE A 227 4.09 -9.79 -18.84
N PHE A 228 3.09 -9.15 -18.22
CA PHE A 228 1.95 -8.57 -18.94
C PHE A 228 2.37 -7.54 -19.99
N LYS A 229 3.32 -6.65 -19.64
CA LYS A 229 3.76 -5.57 -20.56
C LYS A 229 4.70 -6.06 -21.65
N THR A 230 5.49 -7.10 -21.45
CA THR A 230 6.61 -7.48 -22.33
C THR A 230 6.51 -8.90 -22.89
N GLY A 231 5.69 -9.76 -22.31
CA GLY A 231 5.64 -11.19 -22.57
C GLY A 231 6.87 -11.97 -22.09
N LYS A 232 7.75 -11.34 -21.29
CA LYS A 232 8.98 -11.96 -20.78
C LYS A 232 8.97 -12.06 -19.28
N LEU A 233 9.38 -13.22 -18.76
CA LEU A 233 9.62 -13.37 -17.32
C LEU A 233 10.85 -12.54 -16.93
N THR A 234 10.72 -11.82 -15.82
CA THR A 234 11.78 -11.07 -15.17
C THR A 234 12.16 -11.73 -13.86
N GLU A 235 13.30 -11.35 -13.29
CA GLU A 235 13.69 -11.79 -11.96
C GLU A 235 12.82 -11.10 -10.91
N ALA A 236 12.23 -11.92 -10.01
CA ALA A 236 11.48 -11.42 -8.87
C ALA A 236 12.43 -10.95 -7.76
N TYR A 237 12.00 -9.96 -6.96
CA TYR A 237 12.75 -9.56 -5.79
C TYR A 237 11.80 -9.30 -4.59
N SER A 238 12.38 -9.31 -3.40
CA SER A 238 11.61 -9.31 -2.16
C SER A 238 10.73 -8.07 -1.99
N TYR A 239 9.48 -8.29 -1.60
CA TYR A 239 8.50 -7.30 -1.15
C TYR A 239 7.80 -7.81 0.12
N VAL A 240 7.13 -6.92 0.86
CA VAL A 240 6.57 -7.21 2.18
C VAL A 240 5.06 -7.49 2.12
N LEU A 241 4.40 -7.02 1.07
CA LEU A 241 2.97 -7.24 0.85
C LEU A 241 2.66 -8.73 0.78
N GLU A 242 1.58 -9.14 1.48
CA GLU A 242 1.16 -10.53 1.58
C GLU A 242 -0.10 -10.80 0.73
N GLY A 243 -0.17 -11.99 0.12
CA GLY A 243 -1.37 -12.51 -0.54
C GLY A 243 -1.55 -12.12 -2.01
N ILE A 244 -0.68 -11.30 -2.55
CA ILE A 244 -0.57 -11.00 -3.98
C ILE A 244 0.89 -10.88 -4.40
N GLY A 245 1.14 -10.98 -5.71
CA GLY A 245 2.47 -11.05 -6.30
C GLY A 245 3.08 -12.45 -6.24
N GLU A 246 3.82 -12.82 -7.27
CA GLU A 246 4.48 -14.14 -7.39
C GLU A 246 5.83 -13.99 -8.06
N ASP A 247 6.67 -15.03 -7.88
CA ASP A 247 8.00 -15.21 -8.49
C ASP A 247 7.99 -16.23 -9.65
N PHE A 248 6.85 -16.84 -9.91
CA PHE A 248 6.59 -17.73 -11.05
C PHE A 248 5.20 -17.47 -11.64
N LEU A 249 4.90 -18.08 -12.79
CA LEU A 249 3.60 -17.94 -13.46
C LEU A 249 2.71 -19.15 -13.13
N PRO A 250 1.70 -19.01 -12.26
CA PRO A 250 0.75 -20.07 -11.95
C PRO A 250 -0.11 -20.44 -13.17
N SER A 251 -0.43 -21.70 -13.36
CA SER A 251 -1.32 -22.13 -14.45
C SER A 251 -2.79 -21.74 -14.23
N THR A 252 -3.15 -21.29 -13.04
CA THR A 252 -4.46 -20.73 -12.71
C THR A 252 -4.62 -19.26 -13.12
N MET A 253 -3.52 -18.59 -13.51
CA MET A 253 -3.53 -17.24 -14.03
C MET A 253 -3.60 -17.24 -15.57
N ASP A 254 -4.69 -16.72 -16.10
CA ASP A 254 -4.87 -16.47 -17.52
C ASP A 254 -4.60 -14.97 -17.80
N MET A 255 -3.45 -14.67 -18.39
CA MET A 255 -3.06 -13.29 -18.70
C MET A 255 -3.89 -12.67 -19.83
N ASP A 256 -4.49 -13.50 -20.70
CA ASP A 256 -5.29 -13.02 -21.84
C ASP A 256 -6.64 -12.43 -21.39
N VAL A 257 -7.06 -12.71 -20.15
CA VAL A 257 -8.27 -12.12 -19.59
C VAL A 257 -8.10 -10.66 -19.19
N LEU A 258 -6.83 -10.22 -18.97
CA LEU A 258 -6.52 -8.87 -18.53
C LEU A 258 -6.54 -7.87 -19.69
N ASP A 259 -7.11 -6.69 -19.43
CA ASP A 259 -7.02 -5.53 -20.33
C ASP A 259 -5.87 -4.60 -19.92
N ASP A 260 -5.54 -4.55 -18.63
CA ASP A 260 -4.44 -3.75 -18.12
C ASP A 260 -3.86 -4.32 -16.81
N CYS A 261 -2.67 -3.85 -16.46
CA CYS A 261 -1.99 -4.20 -15.22
C CYS A 261 -1.32 -2.97 -14.63
N VAL A 262 -1.49 -2.76 -13.32
CA VAL A 262 -0.94 -1.63 -12.56
C VAL A 262 -0.01 -2.11 -11.48
N ARG A 263 1.15 -1.48 -11.36
CA ARG A 263 2.13 -1.79 -10.32
C ARG A 263 2.00 -0.85 -9.13
N VAL A 264 2.07 -1.41 -7.90
CA VAL A 264 2.01 -0.68 -6.63
C VAL A 264 3.15 -1.08 -5.71
N SER A 265 3.68 -0.14 -4.92
CA SER A 265 4.68 -0.42 -3.91
C SER A 265 4.03 -0.86 -2.58
N ASP A 266 4.84 -1.48 -1.69
CA ASP A 266 4.43 -1.81 -0.32
C ASP A 266 3.92 -0.57 0.42
N LYS A 267 4.67 0.55 0.34
CA LYS A 267 4.31 1.81 1.00
C LYS A 267 2.95 2.34 0.53
N GLU A 268 2.72 2.41 -0.79
CA GLU A 268 1.43 2.82 -1.35
C GLU A 268 0.30 1.92 -0.86
N SER A 269 0.51 0.60 -0.89
CA SER A 269 -0.46 -0.39 -0.47
C SER A 269 -0.83 -0.25 1.00
N PHE A 270 0.15 -0.11 1.90
CA PHE A 270 -0.08 -0.04 3.34
C PHE A 270 -0.69 1.29 3.78
N LEU A 271 -0.25 2.41 3.19
CA LEU A 271 -0.85 3.70 3.47
C LEU A 271 -2.31 3.75 2.99
N THR A 272 -2.59 3.23 1.79
CA THR A 272 -3.96 3.14 1.26
C THR A 272 -4.82 2.20 2.10
N THR A 273 -4.27 1.07 2.60
CA THR A 273 -4.99 0.20 3.55
C THR A 273 -5.48 0.99 4.77
N ARG A 274 -4.60 1.76 5.38
CA ARG A 274 -4.92 2.60 6.56
C ARG A 274 -5.93 3.70 6.23
N GLU A 275 -5.81 4.32 5.06
CA GLU A 275 -6.77 5.34 4.57
C GLU A 275 -8.17 4.75 4.38
N VAL A 276 -8.30 3.59 3.74
CA VAL A 276 -9.60 2.91 3.57
C VAL A 276 -10.23 2.61 4.92
N VAL A 277 -9.45 2.09 5.88
CA VAL A 277 -9.96 1.82 7.23
C VAL A 277 -10.44 3.10 7.93
N ARG A 278 -9.65 4.18 7.88
CA ARG A 278 -9.95 5.43 8.58
C ARG A 278 -11.08 6.23 7.93
N ARG A 279 -11.14 6.23 6.61
CA ARG A 279 -12.08 7.08 5.87
C ARG A 279 -13.36 6.36 5.45
N GLU A 280 -13.33 5.06 5.18
CA GLU A 280 -14.50 4.28 4.76
C GLU A 280 -15.04 3.36 5.87
N GLY A 281 -14.28 3.12 6.95
CA GLY A 281 -14.66 2.18 8.01
C GLY A 281 -14.58 0.71 7.58
N ILE A 282 -13.89 0.40 6.47
CA ILE A 282 -13.77 -0.94 5.90
C ILE A 282 -12.43 -1.54 6.33
N PHE A 283 -12.44 -2.56 7.21
CA PHE A 283 -11.24 -3.11 7.85
C PHE A 283 -10.60 -4.21 7.00
N ILE A 284 -9.85 -3.82 5.99
CA ILE A 284 -9.20 -4.66 4.99
C ILE A 284 -7.73 -4.95 5.30
N GLY A 285 -7.18 -6.02 4.69
CA GLY A 285 -5.76 -6.33 4.67
C GLY A 285 -4.98 -5.58 3.59
N GLY A 286 -3.65 -5.82 3.55
CA GLY A 286 -2.72 -5.12 2.66
C GLY A 286 -3.02 -5.28 1.18
N SER A 287 -3.43 -6.47 0.75
CA SER A 287 -3.81 -6.76 -0.64
C SER A 287 -5.08 -6.01 -1.08
N GLY A 288 -6.01 -5.75 -0.14
CA GLY A 288 -7.16 -4.87 -0.39
C GLY A 288 -6.73 -3.42 -0.59
N GLY A 289 -5.81 -2.92 0.26
CA GLY A 289 -5.23 -1.59 0.08
C GLY A 289 -4.42 -1.45 -1.21
N ALA A 290 -3.69 -2.48 -1.61
CA ALA A 290 -3.01 -2.55 -2.90
C ALA A 290 -3.99 -2.45 -4.07
N ALA A 291 -5.11 -3.20 -4.02
CA ALA A 291 -6.15 -3.15 -5.05
C ALA A 291 -6.74 -1.74 -5.18
N VAL A 292 -7.01 -1.05 -4.05
CA VAL A 292 -7.47 0.35 -4.07
C VAL A 292 -6.40 1.30 -4.59
N ALA A 293 -5.14 1.18 -4.14
CA ALA A 293 -4.05 2.02 -4.63
C ALA A 293 -3.86 1.88 -6.15
N GLY A 294 -3.90 0.63 -6.65
CA GLY A 294 -3.85 0.34 -8.08
C GLY A 294 -5.04 0.90 -8.83
N ALA A 295 -6.26 0.77 -8.30
CA ALA A 295 -7.47 1.34 -8.88
C ALA A 295 -7.39 2.87 -8.97
N LEU A 296 -6.99 3.55 -7.90
CA LEU A 296 -6.81 5.01 -7.90
C LEU A 296 -5.73 5.45 -8.90
N LYS A 297 -4.63 4.70 -9.04
CA LYS A 297 -3.62 4.96 -10.07
C LYS A 297 -4.20 4.82 -11.48
N TRP A 298 -4.92 3.76 -11.73
CA TRP A 298 -5.50 3.48 -13.04
C TRP A 298 -6.55 4.54 -13.42
N LEU A 299 -7.42 4.90 -12.48
CA LEU A 299 -8.47 5.89 -12.67
C LEU A 299 -7.96 7.31 -12.91
N ARG A 300 -6.74 7.68 -12.51
CA ARG A 300 -6.15 8.98 -12.87
C ARG A 300 -6.13 9.26 -14.38
N HIS A 301 -6.12 8.22 -15.18
CA HIS A 301 -6.06 8.31 -16.64
C HIS A 301 -7.28 7.70 -17.35
N ASN A 302 -8.17 7.02 -16.60
CA ASN A 302 -9.29 6.25 -17.13
C ASN A 302 -10.60 6.57 -16.40
N ASP A 303 -10.70 7.72 -15.73
CA ASP A 303 -11.89 8.14 -15.00
C ASP A 303 -12.94 8.64 -16.00
N VAL A 304 -14.11 7.98 -16.02
CA VAL A 304 -15.22 8.30 -16.92
C VAL A 304 -16.49 8.47 -16.10
N GLU A 305 -17.22 9.56 -16.34
CA GLU A 305 -18.46 9.88 -15.63
C GLU A 305 -19.48 8.74 -15.73
N GLY A 306 -19.96 8.30 -14.55
CA GLY A 306 -20.95 7.22 -14.45
C GLY A 306 -20.44 5.82 -14.75
N GLN A 307 -19.12 5.63 -14.96
CA GLN A 307 -18.49 4.32 -15.09
C GLN A 307 -18.55 3.58 -13.75
N GLN A 308 -18.98 2.33 -13.78
CA GLN A 308 -19.03 1.45 -12.60
C GLN A 308 -17.76 0.62 -12.46
N VAL A 309 -16.99 0.89 -11.42
CA VAL A 309 -15.71 0.24 -11.11
C VAL A 309 -15.87 -0.60 -9.85
N LEU A 310 -15.61 -1.89 -9.92
CA LEU A 310 -15.63 -2.78 -8.77
C LEU A 310 -14.21 -3.22 -8.40
N ILE A 311 -13.83 -3.00 -7.14
CA ILE A 311 -12.55 -3.44 -6.57
C ILE A 311 -12.82 -4.60 -5.62
N LEU A 312 -12.08 -5.71 -5.75
CA LEU A 312 -12.19 -6.84 -4.83
C LEU A 312 -11.28 -6.65 -3.62
N MET A 313 -11.87 -6.73 -2.42
CA MET A 313 -11.19 -6.67 -1.11
C MET A 313 -11.01 -8.10 -0.58
N PRO A 314 -9.81 -8.70 -0.73
CA PRO A 314 -9.69 -10.15 -0.61
C PRO A 314 -9.71 -10.67 0.83
N ASP A 315 -9.20 -9.91 1.82
CA ASP A 315 -9.10 -10.38 3.20
C ASP A 315 -9.25 -9.29 4.26
N THR A 316 -9.33 -9.73 5.53
CA THR A 316 -9.53 -8.87 6.70
C THR A 316 -8.23 -8.25 7.22
N GLY A 317 -8.31 -7.01 7.69
CA GLY A 317 -7.22 -6.32 8.39
C GLY A 317 -6.81 -6.95 9.73
N ARG A 318 -7.67 -7.80 10.32
CA ARG A 318 -7.41 -8.43 11.63
C ARG A 318 -6.12 -9.26 11.68
N GLN A 319 -5.67 -9.77 10.54
CA GLN A 319 -4.46 -10.59 10.43
C GLN A 319 -3.16 -9.75 10.34
N TYR A 320 -3.26 -8.42 10.37
CA TYR A 320 -2.14 -7.49 10.12
C TYR A 320 -1.98 -6.45 11.23
N LEU A 321 -2.56 -6.70 12.43
CA LEU A 321 -2.51 -5.77 13.55
C LEU A 321 -1.08 -5.50 14.04
N GLY A 322 -0.22 -6.52 14.03
CA GLY A 322 1.19 -6.40 14.39
C GLY A 322 2.09 -5.80 13.30
N LYS A 323 1.55 -5.53 12.09
CA LYS A 323 2.31 -5.01 10.94
C LYS A 323 1.70 -3.69 10.43
N ILE A 324 0.81 -3.73 9.44
CA ILE A 324 0.25 -2.55 8.74
C ILE A 324 -0.43 -1.57 9.70
N PHE A 325 -1.01 -2.06 10.80
CA PHE A 325 -1.72 -1.25 11.79
C PHE A 325 -0.88 -0.93 13.03
N ASN A 326 0.35 -1.39 13.10
CA ASN A 326 1.33 -1.04 14.12
C ASN A 326 2.22 0.10 13.60
N ASP A 327 2.17 1.27 14.24
CA ASP A 327 2.93 2.45 13.83
C ASP A 327 4.45 2.24 13.95
N ASP A 328 4.91 1.51 14.98
CA ASP A 328 6.33 1.25 15.18
C ASP A 328 6.86 0.35 14.06
N TRP A 329 6.15 -0.74 13.75
CA TRP A 329 6.50 -1.59 12.62
C TRP A 329 6.51 -0.81 11.29
N MET A 330 5.54 0.05 11.06
CA MET A 330 5.47 0.89 9.85
C MET A 330 6.65 1.87 9.75
N ARG A 331 7.11 2.41 10.88
CA ARG A 331 8.28 3.31 10.93
C ARG A 331 9.59 2.54 10.76
N GLU A 332 9.76 1.41 11.43
CA GLU A 332 10.93 0.53 11.30
C GLU A 332 11.16 0.11 9.84
N ASN A 333 10.06 -0.13 9.09
CA ASN A 333 10.09 -0.46 7.68
C ASN A 333 10.05 0.77 6.75
N ARG A 334 10.13 2.00 7.27
CA ARG A 334 10.14 3.28 6.53
C ARG A 334 8.88 3.55 5.70
N TYR A 335 7.75 3.00 6.10
CA TYR A 335 6.44 3.26 5.48
C TYR A 335 5.74 4.47 6.11
N LEU A 336 6.02 4.76 7.40
CA LEU A 336 5.67 6.01 8.07
C LEU A 336 6.94 6.79 8.40
N GLU A 337 6.83 8.10 8.34
CA GLU A 337 7.88 8.97 8.85
C GLU A 337 7.99 8.81 10.37
N GLN A 338 9.21 8.91 10.90
CA GLN A 338 9.40 9.00 12.34
C GLN A 338 8.64 10.23 12.83
N PRO A 339 7.90 10.16 13.94
CA PRO A 339 7.43 11.38 14.57
C PRO A 339 8.68 12.22 14.80
N SER A 340 8.69 13.42 14.30
CA SER A 340 9.72 14.34 14.72
C SER A 340 9.36 14.71 16.14
N ASP A 341 10.03 14.11 17.13
CA ASP A 341 9.92 14.51 18.54
C ASP A 341 10.24 15.99 18.74
N PHE A 342 10.80 16.61 17.71
CA PHE A 342 11.19 17.99 17.63
C PHE A 342 10.19 18.90 16.89
N GLY A 343 9.06 18.38 16.33
CA GLY A 343 8.06 19.18 15.64
C GLY A 343 8.50 19.66 14.23
N THR A 344 7.91 20.76 13.79
CA THR A 344 8.08 21.37 12.47
C THR A 344 8.67 22.78 12.56
N VAL A 345 8.98 23.39 11.44
CA VAL A 345 9.35 24.81 11.32
C VAL A 345 8.24 25.69 11.91
N ARG A 346 6.98 25.35 11.72
CA ARG A 346 5.82 26.05 12.32
C ARG A 346 5.90 26.06 13.84
N ASP A 347 6.22 24.92 14.46
CA ASP A 347 6.34 24.78 15.90
C ASP A 347 7.54 25.59 16.43
N LEU A 348 8.68 25.55 15.70
CA LEU A 348 9.86 26.33 16.02
C LEU A 348 9.56 27.83 16.02
N LEU A 349 8.82 28.30 15.04
CA LEU A 349 8.53 29.72 14.89
C LEU A 349 7.39 30.19 15.81
N GLY A 350 6.43 29.30 16.12
CA GLY A 350 5.29 29.62 16.98
C GLY A 350 4.63 30.94 16.60
N GLN A 351 4.52 31.89 17.55
CA GLN A 351 3.92 33.21 17.31
C GLN A 351 4.78 34.13 16.41
N THR A 352 6.03 33.75 16.10
CA THR A 352 6.94 34.56 15.26
C THR A 352 6.84 34.22 13.78
N LEU A 353 6.01 33.29 13.37
CA LEU A 353 5.87 32.81 12.00
C LEU A 353 5.68 33.93 10.96
N ASN A 354 4.95 34.98 11.30
CA ASN A 354 4.68 36.13 10.43
C ASN A 354 5.40 37.41 10.87
N ARG A 355 6.59 37.30 11.47
CA ARG A 355 7.37 38.46 11.88
C ARG A 355 7.88 39.22 10.66
N LYS A 356 7.92 40.56 10.76
CA LYS A 356 8.49 41.41 9.68
C LYS A 356 9.95 41.04 9.42
N ILE A 357 10.23 40.64 8.20
CA ILE A 357 11.57 40.23 7.74
C ILE A 357 12.41 41.50 7.56
N ILE A 358 13.63 41.46 8.10
CA ILE A 358 14.64 42.51 7.86
C ILE A 358 15.39 42.10 6.59
N SER A 359 15.25 42.86 5.53
CA SER A 359 15.89 42.65 4.23
C SER A 359 16.49 43.95 3.72
N VAL A 360 17.38 43.87 2.75
CA VAL A 360 17.99 44.98 2.03
C VAL A 360 17.73 44.80 0.53
N ALA A 361 17.74 45.90 -0.23
CA ALA A 361 17.68 45.84 -1.69
C ALA A 361 19.08 45.57 -2.28
N ASP A 362 19.13 44.94 -3.45
CA ASP A 362 20.39 44.72 -4.18
C ASP A 362 21.10 46.03 -4.58
N THR A 363 20.35 47.14 -4.64
CA THR A 363 20.79 48.50 -4.91
C THR A 363 21.27 49.23 -3.66
N ASP A 364 20.98 48.75 -2.44
CA ASP A 364 21.44 49.37 -1.20
C ASP A 364 22.97 49.34 -1.10
N THR A 365 23.53 50.28 -0.38
CA THR A 365 24.96 50.33 -0.13
C THR A 365 25.39 49.41 1.01
N VAL A 366 26.63 49.00 1.02
CA VAL A 366 27.23 48.22 2.13
C VAL A 366 27.06 48.95 3.47
N ARG A 367 27.14 50.29 3.50
CA ARG A 367 26.90 51.13 4.67
C ARG A 367 25.47 50.99 5.19
N GLU A 368 24.48 51.07 4.30
CA GLU A 368 23.05 50.94 4.65
C GLU A 368 22.75 49.54 5.16
N ALA A 369 23.25 48.52 4.47
CA ALA A 369 23.08 47.12 4.89
C ALA A 369 23.68 46.84 6.27
N ALA A 370 24.94 47.30 6.52
CA ALA A 370 25.57 47.18 7.84
C ALA A 370 24.80 47.94 8.92
N GLY A 371 24.23 49.11 8.58
CA GLY A 371 23.33 49.86 9.47
C GLY A 371 22.09 49.11 9.84
N GLN A 372 21.42 48.42 8.91
CA GLN A 372 20.25 47.56 9.17
C GLN A 372 20.63 46.37 10.04
N MET A 373 21.72 45.66 9.73
CA MET A 373 22.21 44.55 10.54
C MET A 373 22.47 44.97 11.99
N LYS A 374 23.18 46.06 12.20
CA LYS A 374 23.49 46.61 13.53
C LYS A 374 22.23 47.03 14.29
N LYS A 375 21.30 47.74 13.62
CA LYS A 375 20.05 48.26 14.21
C LYS A 375 19.16 47.14 14.72
N HIS A 376 19.11 46.00 14.00
CA HIS A 376 18.23 44.90 14.29
C HIS A 376 18.94 43.72 14.98
N GLY A 377 20.26 43.79 15.21
CA GLY A 377 21.04 42.75 15.87
C GLY A 377 21.08 41.43 15.09
N VAL A 378 21.11 41.52 13.75
CA VAL A 378 21.15 40.35 12.86
C VAL A 378 22.49 40.31 12.12
N SER A 379 23.06 39.08 12.03
CA SER A 379 24.35 38.85 11.37
C SER A 379 24.24 38.51 9.87
N GLN A 380 23.01 38.41 9.37
CA GLN A 380 22.72 38.10 7.97
C GLN A 380 21.31 38.57 7.59
N VAL A 381 21.16 39.03 6.36
CA VAL A 381 19.88 39.55 5.83
C VAL A 381 19.65 39.04 4.41
N PRO A 382 18.39 38.69 4.03
CA PRO A 382 18.01 38.49 2.64
C PRO A 382 18.21 39.75 1.82
N VAL A 383 18.71 39.58 0.59
CA VAL A 383 18.82 40.65 -0.40
C VAL A 383 17.70 40.46 -1.42
N MET A 384 16.89 41.51 -1.60
CA MET A 384 15.73 41.47 -2.51
C MET A 384 16.11 42.20 -3.82
N ASP A 385 15.71 41.62 -4.94
CA ASP A 385 15.82 42.27 -6.24
C ASP A 385 14.68 43.29 -6.47
N SER A 386 14.74 44.00 -7.59
CA SER A 386 13.73 45.00 -7.98
C SER A 386 12.33 44.41 -8.25
N ALA A 387 12.21 43.10 -8.45
CA ALA A 387 10.95 42.39 -8.60
C ALA A 387 10.38 41.90 -7.26
N GLY A 388 11.09 42.09 -6.15
CA GLY A 388 10.72 41.63 -4.83
C GLY A 388 11.02 40.14 -4.59
N ALA A 389 11.82 39.50 -5.45
CA ALA A 389 12.33 38.16 -5.26
C ALA A 389 13.67 38.18 -4.48
N VAL A 390 14.01 37.04 -3.85
CA VAL A 390 15.29 36.89 -3.13
C VAL A 390 16.40 36.67 -4.12
N ALA A 391 17.29 37.65 -4.25
CA ALA A 391 18.54 37.55 -5.01
C ALA A 391 19.60 36.69 -4.29
N GLY A 392 19.58 36.65 -2.96
CA GLY A 392 20.46 35.87 -2.11
C GLY A 392 20.51 36.39 -0.68
N ILE A 393 21.61 36.19 0.00
CA ILE A 393 21.85 36.68 1.37
C ILE A 393 23.11 37.51 1.44
N LEU A 394 23.14 38.46 2.35
CA LEU A 394 24.32 39.19 2.76
C LEU A 394 24.69 38.86 4.21
N THR A 395 25.95 38.54 4.48
CA THR A 395 26.43 38.18 5.82
C THR A 395 27.40 39.23 6.37
N GLU A 396 27.46 39.38 7.72
CA GLU A 396 28.47 40.26 8.37
C GLU A 396 29.91 39.93 7.92
N SER A 397 30.21 38.63 7.80
CA SER A 397 31.54 38.19 7.37
C SER A 397 31.86 38.68 5.96
N ARG A 398 30.88 38.70 5.07
CA ARG A 398 31.06 39.18 3.70
C ARG A 398 31.23 40.69 3.64
N VAL A 399 30.42 41.40 4.43
CA VAL A 399 30.54 42.85 4.60
C VAL A 399 31.91 43.22 5.17
N LEU A 400 32.35 42.56 6.25
CA LEU A 400 33.65 42.82 6.87
C LEU A 400 34.81 42.53 5.92
N SER A 401 34.77 41.41 5.20
CA SER A 401 35.79 41.05 4.21
C SER A 401 35.91 42.11 3.11
N HIS A 402 34.76 42.61 2.62
CA HIS A 402 34.72 43.65 1.60
C HIS A 402 35.35 44.98 2.10
N LEU A 403 34.97 45.41 3.31
CA LEU A 403 35.49 46.65 3.89
C LEU A 403 37.00 46.61 4.27
N LEU A 404 37.52 45.38 4.50
CA LEU A 404 38.95 45.16 4.75
C LEU A 404 39.77 45.02 3.45
N ASP A 405 39.14 44.83 2.32
CA ASP A 405 39.79 44.81 1.02
C ASP A 405 40.18 46.24 0.64
N ARG A 406 41.39 46.42 0.06
CA ARG A 406 41.90 47.72 -0.35
C ARG A 406 41.07 48.39 -1.44
N THR A 407 40.25 47.65 -2.15
CA THR A 407 39.40 48.14 -3.25
C THR A 407 37.95 48.29 -2.85
N GLY A 408 37.52 47.78 -1.65
CA GLY A 408 36.14 47.79 -1.19
C GLY A 408 35.77 49.10 -0.50
N ALA A 409 34.63 49.70 -0.86
CA ALA A 409 34.12 50.91 -0.26
C ALA A 409 32.76 50.70 0.43
N ALA A 410 32.48 51.47 1.48
CA ALA A 410 31.21 51.40 2.21
C ALA A 410 30.01 51.87 1.37
N ASP A 411 30.26 52.63 0.32
CA ASP A 411 29.24 53.16 -0.60
C ASP A 411 29.04 52.25 -1.85
N ASP A 412 29.73 51.10 -1.92
CA ASP A 412 29.50 50.11 -2.96
C ASP A 412 28.13 49.44 -2.79
N ALA A 413 27.50 49.05 -3.92
CA ALA A 413 26.24 48.32 -3.91
C ALA A 413 26.43 46.90 -3.40
N VAL A 414 25.48 46.39 -2.60
CA VAL A 414 25.52 45.04 -2.03
C VAL A 414 25.39 43.95 -3.08
N ALA A 415 24.90 44.24 -4.29
CA ALA A 415 24.73 43.29 -5.39
C ALA A 415 25.96 42.41 -5.67
N GLY A 416 27.19 43.00 -5.57
CA GLY A 416 28.45 42.28 -5.75
C GLY A 416 28.87 41.36 -4.59
N LEU A 417 28.14 41.38 -3.47
CA LEU A 417 28.48 40.71 -2.22
C LEU A 417 27.47 39.58 -1.88
N ILE A 418 26.47 39.38 -2.71
CA ILE A 418 25.39 38.41 -2.49
C ILE A 418 25.95 36.98 -2.47
N GLU A 419 25.54 36.21 -1.45
CA GLU A 419 25.80 34.77 -1.34
C GLU A 419 24.51 33.99 -1.60
N ILE A 420 24.62 32.86 -2.32
CA ILE A 420 23.48 31.94 -2.58
C ILE A 420 23.46 30.75 -1.64
N SER A 421 24.15 30.80 -0.49
CA SER A 421 24.25 29.73 0.50
C SER A 421 23.07 29.77 1.47
N TYR A 422 21.86 29.52 0.96
CA TYR A 422 20.63 29.39 1.74
C TYR A 422 19.76 28.26 1.21
N SER A 423 18.82 27.74 2.02
CA SER A 423 17.76 26.81 1.62
C SER A 423 16.40 27.47 1.75
N VAL A 424 15.41 26.91 1.05
CA VAL A 424 14.01 27.30 1.16
C VAL A 424 13.26 26.14 1.81
N VAL A 425 12.44 26.46 2.80
CA VAL A 425 11.58 25.50 3.52
C VAL A 425 10.17 26.06 3.65
N ASP A 426 9.20 25.20 3.82
CA ASP A 426 7.83 25.55 4.19
C ASP A 426 7.61 25.41 5.71
N PRO A 427 6.51 25.97 6.26
CA PRO A 427 6.21 25.86 7.69
C PRO A 427 6.02 24.42 8.20
N ASP A 428 5.68 23.48 7.34
CA ASP A 428 5.44 22.09 7.71
C ASP A 428 6.69 21.20 7.56
N THR A 429 7.83 21.78 7.11
CA THR A 429 9.14 21.12 7.08
C THR A 429 9.51 20.66 8.49
N THR A 430 9.88 19.37 8.65
CA THR A 430 10.23 18.81 9.96
C THR A 430 11.61 19.29 10.44
N ILE A 431 11.78 19.42 11.75
CA ILE A 431 13.04 19.87 12.37
C ILE A 431 14.26 19.02 11.99
N PRO A 432 14.20 17.67 11.90
CA PRO A 432 15.31 16.87 11.42
C PRO A 432 15.75 17.21 9.99
N VAL A 433 14.80 17.48 9.08
CA VAL A 433 15.08 17.90 7.69
C VAL A 433 15.76 19.27 7.68
N LEU A 434 15.24 20.22 8.46
CA LEU A 434 15.88 21.55 8.63
C LEU A 434 17.30 21.43 9.19
N SER A 435 17.52 20.55 10.17
CA SER A 435 18.84 20.28 10.75
C SER A 435 19.84 19.76 9.71
N ASP A 436 19.42 18.83 8.86
CA ASP A 436 20.27 18.28 7.79
C ASP A 436 20.65 19.38 6.76
N MET A 437 19.69 20.21 6.37
CA MET A 437 19.94 21.36 5.49
C MET A 437 21.00 22.30 6.04
N PHE A 438 20.98 22.57 7.35
CA PHE A 438 21.98 23.41 8.01
C PHE A 438 23.40 22.84 8.07
N THR A 439 23.61 21.59 7.68
CA THR A 439 24.97 21.08 7.44
C THR A 439 25.64 21.73 6.22
N ARG A 440 24.84 22.21 5.26
CA ARG A 440 25.28 22.72 3.96
C ARG A 440 25.07 24.23 3.77
N VAL A 441 24.07 24.80 4.47
CA VAL A 441 23.71 26.23 4.33
C VAL A 441 23.75 26.95 5.67
N LYS A 442 23.81 28.30 5.61
CA LYS A 442 23.91 29.16 6.79
C LYS A 442 22.55 29.53 7.37
N LEU A 443 21.55 29.64 6.52
CA LEU A 443 20.18 30.00 6.89
C LEU A 443 19.12 29.29 5.99
N ALA A 444 17.90 29.26 6.47
CA ALA A 444 16.73 28.83 5.72
C ALA A 444 15.69 29.97 5.65
N LEU A 445 15.19 30.21 4.44
CA LEU A 445 14.06 31.09 4.20
C LEU A 445 12.78 30.29 4.31
N VAL A 446 11.83 30.72 5.13
CA VAL A 446 10.55 30.08 5.28
C VAL A 446 9.54 30.74 4.34
N LEU A 447 9.01 29.97 3.40
CA LEU A 447 7.99 30.42 2.46
C LEU A 447 6.63 29.79 2.82
N ASP A 448 5.60 30.63 2.83
CA ASP A 448 4.20 30.19 2.82
C ASP A 448 3.59 30.59 1.47
N GLY A 449 3.43 29.60 0.59
CA GLY A 449 3.18 29.84 -0.83
C GLY A 449 4.37 30.58 -1.49
N ALA A 450 4.11 31.70 -2.13
CA ALA A 450 5.15 32.53 -2.76
C ALA A 450 5.76 33.62 -1.83
N LYS A 451 5.28 33.71 -0.58
CA LYS A 451 5.68 34.78 0.35
C LYS A 451 6.68 34.25 1.37
N ILE A 452 7.78 35.00 1.55
CA ILE A 452 8.70 34.77 2.67
C ILE A 452 8.03 35.21 3.96
N VAL A 453 7.88 34.30 4.91
CA VAL A 453 7.23 34.56 6.19
C VAL A 453 8.21 34.61 7.36
N ASN A 454 9.40 34.01 7.20
CA ASN A 454 10.45 34.09 8.22
C ASN A 454 11.82 33.68 7.65
N VAL A 455 12.85 33.89 8.47
CA VAL A 455 14.23 33.47 8.25
C VAL A 455 14.70 32.73 9.49
N ILE A 456 15.23 31.53 9.32
CA ILE A 456 15.73 30.66 10.41
C ILE A 456 17.23 30.48 10.24
N THR A 457 17.93 30.53 11.35
CA THR A 457 19.37 30.28 11.45
C THR A 457 19.69 29.08 12.33
N LYS A 458 20.91 28.59 12.31
CA LYS A 458 21.33 27.48 13.20
C LYS A 458 21.10 27.78 14.68
N ILE A 459 21.25 29.04 15.11
CA ILE A 459 21.05 29.39 16.53
C ILE A 459 19.57 29.29 16.93
N ASP A 460 18.66 29.67 16.03
CA ASP A 460 17.23 29.53 16.29
C ASP A 460 16.84 28.05 16.49
N LEU A 461 17.41 27.16 15.67
CA LEU A 461 17.21 25.72 15.78
C LEU A 461 17.79 25.17 17.09
N ILE A 462 19.01 25.59 17.45
CA ILE A 462 19.66 25.17 18.71
C ILE A 462 18.81 25.61 19.93
N ASP A 463 18.37 26.87 19.93
CA ASP A 463 17.54 27.43 21.01
C ASP A 463 16.22 26.65 21.15
N TYR A 464 15.57 26.34 20.02
CA TYR A 464 14.33 25.56 20.00
C TYR A 464 14.52 24.15 20.53
N VAL A 465 15.48 23.38 19.99
CA VAL A 465 15.74 21.99 20.38
C VAL A 465 16.16 21.89 21.85
N SER A 466 16.93 22.85 22.34
CA SER A 466 17.36 22.89 23.75
C SER A 466 16.20 23.07 24.75
N LYS A 467 15.07 23.60 24.28
CA LYS A 467 13.86 23.81 25.11
C LYS A 467 12.91 22.62 25.10
N ILE A 468 12.90 21.83 24.01
CA ILE A 468 12.04 20.64 23.90
C ILE A 468 12.65 19.46 24.69
N GLY A 469 13.97 19.36 24.77
CA GLY A 469 14.69 18.26 25.45
C GLY A 469 14.64 18.33 26.99
N ARG A 470 13.73 19.07 27.55
CA ARG A 470 13.44 19.17 28.98
C ARG A 470 11.96 18.87 29.20
#